data_b1f43d7ca1591eeee31aed0db10d4754
#
_entry.id   b1f43d7ca1591eeee31aed0db10d4754
#
_cell.length_a   1.000
_cell.length_b   1.000
_cell.length_c   1.000
_cell.angle_alpha   90.00
_cell.angle_beta   90.00
_cell.angle_gamma   90.00
#
_symmetry.space_group_name_H-M   'P 1'
#
loop_
_entity.id
_entity.type
_entity.pdbx_description
1 polymer ?
#
loop_
_entity_poly.entity_id
_entity_poly.type
_entity_poly.pdbx_seq_one_letter_code
_entity_poly.pdbx_strand_id
1 'polypeptide(L)'
;NYSYHPLYKELHTVPWDTDVNITPYFTLHKIQGDVNKVISGERLGISVERLGISDKSPINHSSLIANPYFDLVYFDAFAPEKQPEMWSEELFRNIYACMNANGILTTYCAKGVIRRLLQAVGFTVERLPGPPGGKREILRATKTKG
;
A
#
# COMPACT_ATOMS: atom_id res chain seq x y z
N ASN A 1 17.27 -7.55 -18.26
CA ASN A 1 15.96 -8.19 -18.25
C ASN A 1 15.78 -8.95 -16.92
N TYR A 2 14.92 -8.46 -16.05
CA TYR A 2 14.71 -9.01 -14.69
C TYR A 2 14.10 -10.41 -14.70
N SER A 3 13.44 -10.82 -15.79
CA SER A 3 12.75 -12.10 -15.89
C SER A 3 13.67 -13.34 -15.77
N TYR A 4 14.97 -13.16 -15.91
CA TYR A 4 15.95 -14.25 -15.75
C TYR A 4 16.44 -14.43 -14.30
N HIS A 5 16.12 -13.48 -13.40
CA HIS A 5 16.56 -13.60 -12.02
C HIS A 5 15.70 -14.65 -11.29
N PRO A 6 16.30 -15.62 -10.58
CA PRO A 6 15.55 -16.66 -9.86
C PRO A 6 14.46 -16.11 -8.94
N LEU A 7 14.75 -15.06 -8.16
CA LEU A 7 13.79 -14.40 -7.29
C LEU A 7 12.59 -13.82 -8.04
N TYR A 8 12.78 -13.29 -9.27
CA TYR A 8 11.67 -12.78 -10.06
C TYR A 8 10.63 -13.88 -10.33
N LYS A 9 11.10 -15.06 -10.76
CA LYS A 9 10.23 -16.20 -10.99
C LYS A 9 9.54 -16.65 -9.72
N GLU A 10 10.28 -16.75 -8.63
CA GLU A 10 9.75 -17.16 -7.33
C GLU A 10 8.64 -16.21 -6.84
N LEU A 11 8.86 -14.89 -6.84
CA LEU A 11 7.86 -13.89 -6.47
C LEU A 11 6.53 -14.03 -7.24
N HIS A 12 6.60 -14.47 -8.50
CA HIS A 12 5.41 -14.63 -9.34
C HIS A 12 4.71 -15.98 -9.18
N THR A 13 5.44 -17.03 -8.79
CA THR A 13 4.91 -18.40 -8.71
C THR A 13 4.42 -18.81 -7.33
N VAL A 14 4.84 -18.14 -6.26
CA VAL A 14 4.35 -18.43 -4.90
C VAL A 14 2.83 -18.27 -4.81
N PRO A 15 2.16 -19.05 -3.95
CA PRO A 15 0.71 -19.01 -3.81
C PRO A 15 0.18 -17.65 -3.34
N TRP A 16 -1.12 -17.42 -3.58
CA TRP A 16 -1.85 -16.26 -3.09
C TRP A 16 -2.41 -16.51 -1.69
N ASP A 17 -2.75 -15.44 -0.99
CA ASP A 17 -3.44 -15.44 0.30
C ASP A 17 -2.72 -16.25 1.40
N THR A 18 -1.39 -16.35 1.32
CA THR A 18 -0.55 -17.02 2.30
C THR A 18 0.80 -16.33 2.44
N ASP A 19 1.40 -16.46 3.63
CA ASP A 19 2.74 -15.96 3.89
C ASP A 19 3.80 -16.93 3.34
N VAL A 20 4.70 -16.41 2.53
CA VAL A 20 5.82 -17.18 1.97
C VAL A 20 7.15 -16.49 2.30
N ASN A 21 8.00 -17.19 3.01
CA ASN A 21 9.37 -16.72 3.29
C ASN A 21 10.22 -16.90 2.02
N ILE A 22 10.45 -15.80 1.32
CA ILE A 22 11.31 -15.78 0.12
C ILE A 22 12.79 -15.82 0.52
N THR A 23 13.14 -15.12 1.61
CA THR A 23 14.46 -15.13 2.22
C THR A 23 14.31 -15.10 3.74
N PRO A 24 15.38 -15.33 4.52
CA PRO A 24 15.33 -15.16 5.99
C PRO A 24 14.86 -13.77 6.46
N TYR A 25 14.93 -12.77 5.59
CA TYR A 25 14.62 -11.37 5.92
C TYR A 25 13.41 -10.82 5.11
N PHE A 26 12.82 -11.62 4.24
CA PHE A 26 11.73 -11.17 3.39
C PHE A 26 10.61 -12.21 3.30
N THR A 27 9.45 -11.86 3.83
CA THR A 27 8.21 -12.61 3.70
C THR A 27 7.29 -11.88 2.72
N LEU A 28 6.81 -12.59 1.73
CA LEU A 28 5.83 -12.10 0.76
C LEU A 28 4.44 -12.62 1.10
N HIS A 29 3.46 -11.72 1.15
CA HIS A 29 2.04 -12.04 1.21
C HIS A 29 1.36 -11.41 0.00
N LYS A 30 0.89 -12.21 -0.94
CA LYS A 30 0.12 -11.73 -2.09
C LYS A 30 -1.37 -11.88 -1.80
N ILE A 31 -2.14 -10.82 -2.02
CA ILE A 31 -3.58 -10.83 -1.82
C ILE A 31 -4.25 -10.61 -3.18
N GLN A 32 -5.11 -11.55 -3.58
CA GLN A 32 -5.93 -11.39 -4.77
C GLN A 32 -7.30 -10.83 -4.37
N GLY A 33 -7.60 -9.62 -4.78
CA GLY A 33 -8.88 -8.99 -4.45
C GLY A 33 -8.98 -7.54 -4.88
N ASP A 34 -10.14 -6.97 -4.63
CA ASP A 34 -10.37 -5.54 -4.75
C ASP A 34 -9.65 -4.81 -3.60
N VAL A 35 -8.73 -3.91 -3.95
CA VAL A 35 -7.93 -3.18 -2.95
C VAL A 35 -8.80 -2.37 -1.98
N ASN A 36 -9.91 -1.81 -2.43
CA ASN A 36 -10.83 -1.07 -1.56
C ASN A 36 -11.38 -1.98 -0.45
N LYS A 37 -11.76 -3.20 -0.79
CA LYS A 37 -12.26 -4.21 0.17
C LYS A 37 -11.16 -4.74 1.07
N VAL A 38 -9.97 -4.93 0.51
CA VAL A 38 -8.81 -5.41 1.28
C VAL A 38 -8.40 -4.39 2.34
N ILE A 39 -8.27 -3.12 1.96
CA ILE A 39 -7.80 -2.05 2.86
C ILE A 39 -8.89 -1.61 3.85
N SER A 40 -10.19 -1.66 3.48
CA SER A 40 -11.28 -1.38 4.40
C SER A 40 -11.47 -2.43 5.50
N GLY A 41 -10.72 -3.51 5.47
CA GLY A 41 -10.74 -4.56 6.49
C GLY A 41 -11.69 -5.73 6.17
N GLU A 42 -12.41 -5.70 5.06
CA GLU A 42 -13.29 -6.81 4.69
C GLU A 42 -12.53 -8.10 4.36
N ARG A 43 -11.21 -8.00 4.12
CA ARG A 43 -10.37 -9.14 3.70
C ARG A 43 -8.93 -9.14 4.21
N LEU A 44 -8.57 -8.30 5.16
CA LEU A 44 -7.30 -8.43 5.86
C LEU A 44 -7.38 -9.65 6.80
N GLY A 45 -7.32 -10.85 6.22
CA GLY A 45 -7.07 -12.10 6.92
C GLY A 45 -5.63 -12.17 7.44
N ILE A 46 -5.15 -11.09 8.03
CA ILE A 46 -3.92 -11.11 8.82
C ILE A 46 -4.29 -11.83 10.10
N SER A 47 -3.76 -13.02 10.32
CA SER A 47 -4.01 -13.78 11.53
C SER A 47 -3.68 -12.92 12.75
N VAL A 48 -4.60 -12.88 13.70
CA VAL A 48 -4.51 -12.12 14.98
C VAL A 48 -3.21 -12.41 15.72
N GLU A 49 -2.66 -13.61 15.52
CA GLU A 49 -1.37 -14.07 16.07
C GLU A 49 -0.17 -13.19 15.69
N ARG A 50 -0.21 -12.58 14.52
CA ARG A 50 0.85 -11.68 14.04
C ARG A 50 0.87 -10.32 14.74
N LEU A 51 -0.25 -9.93 15.34
CA LEU A 51 -0.40 -8.65 16.03
C LEU A 51 -0.08 -8.74 17.53
N GLY A 52 0.28 -9.93 18.05
CA GLY A 52 0.51 -10.14 19.47
C GLY A 52 -0.75 -9.91 20.33
N ILE A 53 -1.94 -9.91 19.71
CA ILE A 53 -3.23 -9.72 20.40
C ILE A 53 -3.75 -11.10 20.78
N SER A 54 -3.67 -11.45 22.06
CA SER A 54 -4.12 -12.74 22.59
C SER A 54 -5.61 -12.82 22.90
N ASP A 55 -6.41 -11.87 22.46
CA ASP A 55 -7.82 -11.80 22.78
C ASP A 55 -8.69 -12.44 21.69
N LYS A 56 -9.45 -13.47 22.08
CA LYS A 56 -10.35 -14.26 21.22
C LYS A 56 -11.69 -13.55 20.92
N SER A 57 -11.78 -12.24 21.10
CA SER A 57 -12.97 -11.47 20.74
C SER A 57 -13.13 -11.38 19.22
N PRO A 58 -14.35 -11.40 18.67
CA PRO A 58 -14.58 -11.18 17.26
C PRO A 58 -14.01 -9.81 16.88
N ILE A 59 -13.02 -9.82 15.98
CA ILE A 59 -12.32 -8.61 15.54
C ILE A 59 -13.35 -7.70 14.89
N ASN A 60 -13.71 -6.63 15.58
CA ASN A 60 -14.42 -5.51 14.97
C ASN A 60 -13.48 -4.88 13.94
N HIS A 61 -13.93 -4.74 12.70
CA HIS A 61 -13.16 -4.13 11.60
C HIS A 61 -12.56 -2.76 11.97
N SER A 62 -13.14 -2.05 12.94
CA SER A 62 -12.59 -0.82 13.52
C SER A 62 -11.23 -1.01 14.22
N SER A 63 -10.90 -2.21 14.72
CA SER A 63 -9.65 -2.44 15.44
C SER A 63 -8.46 -2.66 14.51
N LEU A 64 -8.68 -3.07 13.26
CA LEU A 64 -7.63 -3.21 12.25
C LEU A 64 -7.17 -1.84 11.75
N ILE A 65 -8.05 -0.84 11.72
CA ILE A 65 -7.72 0.55 11.40
C ILE A 65 -6.95 1.22 12.56
N ALA A 66 -7.09 0.70 13.78
CA ALA A 66 -6.46 1.25 14.98
C ALA A 66 -4.94 0.97 15.07
N ASN A 67 -4.43 -0.01 14.33
CA ASN A 67 -3.01 -0.36 14.31
C ASN A 67 -2.45 -0.19 12.89
N PRO A 68 -1.75 0.91 12.60
CA PRO A 68 -1.08 1.11 11.32
C PRO A 68 -0.01 0.04 11.08
N TYR A 69 0.11 -0.41 9.82
CA TYR A 69 0.98 -1.54 9.45
C TYR A 69 2.08 -1.18 8.47
N PHE A 70 1.83 -0.16 7.62
CA PHE A 70 2.68 0.07 6.47
C PHE A 70 3.60 1.26 6.69
N ASP A 71 4.89 1.03 6.52
CA ASP A 71 5.91 2.08 6.48
C ASP A 71 6.09 2.63 5.08
N LEU A 72 5.80 1.79 4.06
CA LEU A 72 5.98 2.15 2.66
C LEU A 72 4.85 1.58 1.80
N VAL A 73 4.29 2.44 0.95
CA VAL A 73 3.29 2.08 -0.05
C VAL A 73 3.79 2.47 -1.43
N TYR A 74 3.98 1.48 -2.32
CA TYR A 74 4.15 1.72 -3.76
C TYR A 74 2.79 1.67 -4.44
N PHE A 75 2.29 2.83 -4.88
CA PHE A 75 0.98 2.94 -5.51
C PHE A 75 1.13 3.07 -7.02
N ASP A 76 0.93 1.97 -7.73
CA ASP A 76 1.11 1.87 -9.18
C ASP A 76 -0.17 1.37 -9.88
N ALA A 77 -1.28 2.09 -9.67
CA ALA A 77 -2.52 1.87 -10.40
C ALA A 77 -2.48 2.45 -11.82
N PHE A 78 -3.39 2.00 -12.68
CA PHE A 78 -3.57 2.62 -14.00
C PHE A 78 -3.91 4.10 -13.86
N ALA A 79 -3.70 4.87 -14.95
CA ALA A 79 -3.94 6.31 -14.94
C ALA A 79 -5.38 6.65 -14.46
N PRO A 80 -5.57 7.79 -13.76
CA PRO A 80 -6.88 8.18 -13.21
C PRO A 80 -8.02 8.19 -14.23
N GLU A 81 -7.72 8.45 -15.50
CA GLU A 81 -8.71 8.43 -16.59
C GLU A 81 -9.15 7.02 -16.99
N LYS A 82 -8.33 6.01 -16.67
CA LYS A 82 -8.61 4.61 -17.00
C LYS A 82 -9.19 3.84 -15.83
N GLN A 83 -8.87 4.25 -14.62
CA GLN A 83 -9.26 3.54 -13.40
C GLN A 83 -9.53 4.56 -12.28
N PRO A 84 -10.58 5.40 -12.43
CA PRO A 84 -10.85 6.50 -11.49
C PRO A 84 -11.15 6.03 -10.07
N GLU A 85 -11.72 4.85 -9.89
CA GLU A 85 -12.02 4.25 -8.58
C GLU A 85 -10.77 4.03 -7.72
N MET A 86 -9.61 3.80 -8.36
CA MET A 86 -8.32 3.67 -7.67
C MET A 86 -7.74 5.01 -7.20
N TRP A 87 -8.35 6.12 -7.61
CA TRP A 87 -7.87 7.47 -7.28
C TRP A 87 -8.90 8.25 -6.46
N SER A 88 -9.73 7.53 -5.70
CA SER A 88 -10.75 8.14 -4.82
C SER A 88 -10.14 8.66 -3.53
N GLU A 89 -10.75 9.70 -2.96
CA GLU A 89 -10.37 10.23 -1.65
C GLU A 89 -10.56 9.18 -0.54
N GLU A 90 -11.60 8.36 -0.66
CA GLU A 90 -11.90 7.29 0.29
C GLU A 90 -10.77 6.26 0.34
N LEU A 91 -10.31 5.77 -0.82
CA LEU A 91 -9.18 4.83 -0.88
C LEU A 91 -7.93 5.42 -0.22
N PHE A 92 -7.57 6.66 -0.52
CA PHE A 92 -6.38 7.28 0.07
C PHE A 92 -6.54 7.57 1.57
N ARG A 93 -7.74 7.85 2.07
CA ARG A 93 -8.00 7.92 3.51
C ARG A 93 -7.78 6.57 4.20
N ASN A 94 -8.26 5.49 3.60
CA ASN A 94 -8.05 4.13 4.11
C ASN A 94 -6.56 3.75 4.10
N ILE A 95 -5.84 4.03 3.01
CA ILE A 95 -4.38 3.84 2.94
C ILE A 95 -3.68 4.65 4.04
N TYR A 96 -4.03 5.94 4.17
CA TYR A 96 -3.46 6.81 5.22
C TYR A 96 -3.68 6.24 6.62
N ALA A 97 -4.88 5.73 6.91
CA ALA A 97 -5.19 5.12 8.21
C ALA A 97 -4.31 3.88 8.48
N CYS A 98 -4.04 3.07 7.46
CA CYS A 98 -3.21 1.86 7.57
C CYS A 98 -1.69 2.12 7.61
N MET A 99 -1.24 3.35 7.44
CA MET A 99 0.19 3.69 7.45
C MET A 99 0.68 4.10 8.83
N ASN A 100 1.92 3.74 9.16
CA ASN A 100 2.63 4.23 10.34
C ASN A 100 2.93 5.74 10.23
N ALA A 101 3.15 6.38 11.36
CA ALA A 101 3.67 7.76 11.39
C ALA A 101 5.03 7.80 10.68
N ASN A 102 5.25 8.83 9.85
CA ASN A 102 6.37 8.98 8.92
C ASN A 102 6.39 7.94 7.77
N GLY A 103 5.37 7.12 7.62
CA GLY A 103 5.22 6.23 6.48
C GLY A 103 5.15 7.01 5.16
N ILE A 104 5.66 6.40 4.10
CA ILE A 104 5.80 7.02 2.78
C ILE A 104 4.90 6.30 1.77
N LEU A 105 4.11 7.06 1.02
CA LEU A 105 3.46 6.59 -0.20
C LEU A 105 4.16 7.22 -1.40
N THR A 106 4.48 6.41 -2.39
CA THR A 106 5.05 6.90 -3.65
C THR A 106 4.24 6.44 -4.85
N THR A 107 4.13 7.31 -5.86
CA THR A 107 3.43 7.01 -7.11
C THR A 107 4.05 7.73 -8.29
N TYR A 108 4.02 7.09 -9.46
CA TYR A 108 4.43 7.68 -10.73
C TYR A 108 3.43 8.70 -11.29
N CYS A 109 2.24 8.81 -10.73
CA CYS A 109 1.25 9.80 -11.16
C CYS A 109 1.49 11.16 -10.50
N ALA A 110 2.27 12.02 -11.16
CA ALA A 110 2.60 13.36 -10.67
C ALA A 110 1.58 14.46 -11.04
N LYS A 111 0.33 14.08 -11.39
CA LYS A 111 -0.72 15.04 -11.76
C LYS A 111 -1.09 15.95 -10.59
N GLY A 112 -1.31 17.24 -10.88
CA GLY A 112 -1.66 18.22 -9.86
C GLY A 112 -2.94 17.89 -9.08
N VAL A 113 -3.92 17.24 -9.73
CA VAL A 113 -5.16 16.80 -9.07
C VAL A 113 -4.87 15.72 -8.02
N ILE A 114 -3.99 14.77 -8.32
CA ILE A 114 -3.62 13.70 -7.39
C ILE A 114 -2.79 14.26 -6.23
N ARG A 115 -1.88 15.19 -6.51
CA ARG A 115 -1.14 15.88 -5.44
C ARG A 115 -2.08 16.57 -4.45
N ARG A 116 -3.07 17.32 -4.95
CA ARG A 116 -4.06 18.01 -4.10
C ARG A 116 -4.94 17.01 -3.33
N LEU A 117 -5.30 15.90 -3.96
CA LEU A 117 -6.05 14.84 -3.30
C LEU A 117 -5.29 14.23 -2.12
N LEU A 118 -4.03 13.88 -2.31
CA LEU A 118 -3.17 13.35 -1.24
C LEU A 118 -3.00 14.39 -0.11
N GLN A 119 -2.83 15.67 -0.46
CA GLN A 119 -2.76 16.75 0.54
C GLN A 119 -4.08 16.91 1.32
N ALA A 120 -5.22 16.81 0.66
CA ALA A 120 -6.54 16.88 1.31
C ALA A 120 -6.78 15.71 2.29
N VAL A 121 -6.20 14.56 2.01
CA VAL A 121 -6.22 13.39 2.92
C VAL A 121 -5.36 13.60 4.17
N GLY A 122 -4.33 14.44 4.09
CA GLY A 122 -3.45 14.75 5.22
C GLY A 122 -1.96 14.45 4.99
N PHE A 123 -1.59 14.02 3.81
CA PHE A 123 -0.18 13.80 3.48
C PHE A 123 0.58 15.12 3.24
N THR A 124 1.83 15.16 3.65
CA THR A 124 2.81 16.11 3.13
C THR A 124 3.33 15.57 1.80
N VAL A 125 3.15 16.30 0.70
CA VAL A 125 3.41 15.81 -0.65
C VAL A 125 4.49 16.59 -1.36
N GLU A 126 5.51 15.90 -1.83
CA GLU A 126 6.64 16.43 -2.57
C GLU A 126 6.67 15.87 -4.00
N ARG A 127 7.19 16.66 -4.93
CA ARG A 127 7.57 16.21 -6.27
C ARG A 127 9.05 15.90 -6.28
N LEU A 128 9.40 14.72 -6.73
CA LEU A 128 10.76 14.28 -6.87
C LEU A 128 11.07 14.01 -8.35
N PRO A 129 12.35 14.12 -8.77
CA PRO A 129 12.77 13.66 -10.08
C PRO A 129 12.39 12.19 -10.27
N GLY A 130 11.88 11.86 -11.44
CA GLY A 130 11.64 10.48 -11.82
C GLY A 130 12.94 9.74 -12.14
N PRO A 131 12.88 8.41 -12.30
CA PRO A 131 14.05 7.60 -12.64
C PRO A 131 14.60 7.96 -14.02
N PRO A 132 15.90 7.82 -14.25
CA PRO A 132 16.52 8.05 -15.54
C PRO A 132 15.84 7.23 -16.65
N GLY A 133 15.47 7.88 -17.76
CA GLY A 133 14.77 7.24 -18.89
C GLY A 133 13.28 6.93 -18.65
N GLY A 134 12.75 7.27 -17.48
CA GLY A 134 11.36 7.08 -17.10
C GLY A 134 10.54 8.37 -17.08
N LYS A 135 9.55 8.44 -16.19
CA LYS A 135 8.75 9.64 -15.98
C LYS A 135 9.59 10.79 -15.42
N ARG A 136 9.27 12.00 -15.85
CA ARG A 136 9.99 13.21 -15.43
C ARG A 136 9.90 13.47 -13.93
N GLU A 137 8.74 13.20 -13.34
CA GLU A 137 8.47 13.44 -11.93
C GLU A 137 7.66 12.28 -11.30
N ILE A 138 7.86 12.08 -10.01
CA ILE A 138 7.07 11.21 -9.16
C ILE A 138 6.56 11.99 -7.95
N LEU A 139 5.52 11.51 -7.28
CA LEU A 139 5.09 12.04 -5.99
C LEU A 139 5.59 11.15 -4.85
N ARG A 140 6.08 11.81 -3.80
CA ARG A 140 6.30 11.23 -2.48
C ARG A 140 5.35 11.91 -1.51
N ALA A 141 4.50 11.12 -0.85
CA ALA A 141 3.54 11.57 0.14
C ALA A 141 3.90 10.96 1.50
N THR A 142 4.18 11.78 2.49
CA THR A 142 4.59 11.35 3.83
C THR A 142 3.45 11.58 4.81
N LYS A 143 3.11 10.54 5.60
CA LYS A 143 2.20 10.67 6.73
C LYS A 143 2.95 11.36 7.86
N THR A 144 2.69 12.64 8.08
CA THR A 144 3.24 13.35 9.22
C THR A 144 2.57 12.89 10.52
N LYS A 145 3.29 12.95 11.63
CA LYS A 145 2.69 12.76 12.97
C LYS A 145 1.56 13.76 13.12
N GLY A 146 0.34 13.27 13.29
CA GLY A 146 -0.75 14.06 13.81
C GLY A 146 -0.49 14.45 15.26
#